data_8a26521b1e1794f27d048b1a1f5d5daf
#
_entry.id   8a26521b1e1794f27d048b1a1f5d5daf
#
_cell.length_a   1.000
_cell.length_b   1.000
_cell.length_c   1.000
_cell.angle_alpha   90.00
_cell.angle_beta   90.00
_cell.angle_gamma   90.00
#
_symmetry.space_group_name_H-M   'P 1'
#
loop_
_entity.id
_entity.type
_entity.pdbx_description
1 polymer ?
#
loop_
_entity_poly.entity_id
_entity_poly.type
_entity_poly.pdbx_seq_one_letter_code
_entity_poly.pdbx_strand_id
1 'polypeptide(L)'
;MINRTLRDKQYSDYTKWLALFIKDVRKDLNSPDMTFVIGELSTGGIPNRGDFQIAQANVAKLEEFKGTVAFVPTAEYYDTKAHELFKKGYWKGTDEQKAQWRAVGNDRPYHYLGSGKTYYLKGKAFAEAVLKLQK
;
A
#
# COMPACT_ATOMS: atom_id res chain seq x y z
N MET A 1 15.06 5.84 4.37
CA MET A 1 15.04 5.78 5.86
C MET A 1 14.05 6.81 6.35
N ILE A 2 12.82 6.41 6.69
CA ILE A 2 11.81 7.33 7.26
C ILE A 2 12.31 7.70 8.65
N ASN A 3 12.55 8.97 8.85
CA ASN A 3 13.14 9.53 10.05
C ASN A 3 12.30 9.13 11.28
N ARG A 4 12.92 8.54 12.31
CA ARG A 4 12.28 8.14 13.58
C ARG A 4 11.50 9.29 14.26
N THR A 5 11.88 10.53 14.00
CA THR A 5 11.21 11.73 14.50
C THR A 5 9.79 11.95 13.97
N LEU A 6 9.37 11.23 12.91
CA LEU A 6 7.99 11.26 12.45
C LEU A 6 7.08 10.27 13.21
N ARG A 7 7.65 9.39 14.04
CA ARG A 7 6.85 8.43 14.83
C ARG A 7 6.11 9.08 16.01
N ASP A 8 6.61 10.19 16.51
CA ASP A 8 6.07 10.84 17.71
C ASP A 8 5.15 12.02 17.40
N LYS A 9 5.00 12.40 16.13
CA LYS A 9 4.06 13.41 15.70
C LYS A 9 2.82 12.75 15.13
N GLN A 10 1.70 13.11 15.68
CA GLN A 10 0.37 12.74 15.21
C GLN A 10 0.32 12.85 13.68
N TYR A 11 0.08 11.75 13.00
CA TYR A 11 -0.06 11.69 11.53
C TYR A 11 -1.27 12.50 11.01
N SER A 12 -1.92 13.31 11.85
CA SER A 12 -2.97 14.25 11.45
C SER A 12 -2.53 15.19 10.32
N ASP A 13 -1.27 15.63 10.34
CA ASP A 13 -0.74 16.46 9.26
C ASP A 13 -0.59 15.70 7.94
N TYR A 14 -0.36 14.39 8.01
CA TYR A 14 -0.29 13.56 6.80
C TYR A 14 -1.62 13.56 6.02
N THR A 15 -2.75 13.46 6.73
CA THR A 15 -4.07 13.55 6.10
C THR A 15 -4.23 14.87 5.33
N LYS A 16 -3.82 15.99 5.94
CA LYS A 16 -3.87 17.32 5.30
C LYS A 16 -2.94 17.39 4.08
N TRP A 17 -1.71 16.93 4.22
CA TRP A 17 -0.73 16.99 3.13
C TRP A 17 -1.14 16.13 1.94
N LEU A 18 -1.66 14.92 2.19
CA LEU A 18 -2.15 14.08 1.12
C LEU A 18 -3.41 14.67 0.46
N ALA A 19 -4.29 15.31 1.23
CA ALA A 19 -5.43 16.04 0.68
C ALA A 19 -5.00 17.21 -0.21
N LEU A 20 -4.02 18.00 0.23
CA LEU A 20 -3.44 19.08 -0.57
C LEU A 20 -2.79 18.56 -1.84
N PHE A 21 -2.00 17.48 -1.73
CA PHE A 21 -1.39 16.84 -2.89
C PHE A 21 -2.42 16.45 -3.95
N ILE A 22 -3.54 15.81 -3.54
CA ILE A 22 -4.61 15.43 -4.47
C ILE A 22 -5.21 16.67 -5.16
N LYS A 23 -5.45 17.75 -4.41
CA LYS A 23 -5.97 19.01 -4.97
C LYS A 23 -4.99 19.64 -5.96
N ASP A 24 -3.71 19.70 -5.62
CA ASP A 24 -2.67 20.26 -6.46
C ASP A 24 -2.54 19.48 -7.78
N VAL A 25 -2.50 18.14 -7.71
CA VAL A 25 -2.46 17.30 -8.92
C VAL A 25 -3.69 17.53 -9.80
N ARG A 26 -4.88 17.59 -9.21
CA ARG A 26 -6.13 17.87 -9.96
C ARG A 26 -6.09 19.24 -10.64
N LYS A 27 -5.58 20.25 -9.95
CA LYS A 27 -5.43 21.60 -10.47
C LYS A 27 -4.41 21.64 -11.61
N ASP A 28 -3.23 21.07 -11.40
CA ASP A 28 -2.13 21.12 -12.36
C ASP A 28 -2.46 20.36 -13.66
N LEU A 29 -3.25 19.29 -13.55
CA LEU A 29 -3.71 18.51 -14.70
C LEU A 29 -5.05 19.01 -15.26
N ASN A 30 -5.59 20.10 -14.73
CA ASN A 30 -6.91 20.63 -15.11
C ASN A 30 -8.01 19.55 -15.13
N SER A 31 -8.00 18.67 -14.10
CA SER A 31 -8.90 17.52 -13.98
C SER A 31 -9.49 17.45 -12.57
N PRO A 32 -10.49 18.31 -12.26
CA PRO A 32 -11.01 18.48 -10.90
C PRO A 32 -11.61 17.21 -10.30
N ASP A 33 -12.19 16.35 -11.13
CA ASP A 33 -12.87 15.12 -10.71
C ASP A 33 -12.01 13.85 -10.90
N MET A 34 -10.69 14.02 -11.15
CA MET A 34 -9.79 12.90 -11.30
C MET A 34 -9.90 11.94 -10.11
N THR A 35 -10.16 10.67 -10.41
CA THR A 35 -10.23 9.60 -9.42
C THR A 35 -8.86 9.32 -8.80
N PHE A 36 -8.82 9.22 -7.48
CA PHE A 36 -7.64 8.78 -6.73
C PHE A 36 -7.93 7.50 -5.97
N VAL A 37 -6.98 6.57 -6.02
CA VAL A 37 -6.98 5.37 -5.17
C VAL A 37 -5.76 5.41 -4.28
N ILE A 38 -5.99 5.43 -2.97
CA ILE A 38 -4.96 5.41 -1.95
C ILE A 38 -4.78 3.96 -1.50
N GLY A 39 -3.64 3.36 -1.85
CA GLY A 39 -3.27 2.05 -1.34
C GLY A 39 -2.69 2.15 0.07
N GLU A 40 -3.19 1.33 1.00
CA GLU A 40 -2.61 1.23 2.33
C GLU A 40 -1.13 0.88 2.25
N LEU A 41 -0.27 1.71 2.81
CA LEU A 41 1.14 1.41 2.93
C LEU A 41 1.36 0.48 4.13
N SER A 42 1.39 -0.80 3.88
CA SER A 42 1.63 -1.82 4.90
C SER A 42 3.02 -2.40 4.76
N THR A 43 3.70 -2.60 5.88
CA THR A 43 4.96 -3.32 5.95
C THR A 43 4.73 -4.62 6.72
N GLY A 44 5.18 -5.74 6.17
CA GLY A 44 5.21 -7.02 6.87
C GLY A 44 3.90 -7.79 6.98
N GLY A 45 2.85 -7.40 6.25
CA GLY A 45 1.62 -8.20 6.09
C GLY A 45 0.79 -8.42 7.34
N ILE A 46 1.12 -7.73 8.41
CA ILE A 46 0.32 -7.80 9.64
C ILE A 46 -0.79 -6.77 9.51
N PRO A 47 -2.08 -7.14 9.68
CA PRO A 47 -3.20 -6.21 9.62
C PRO A 47 -3.25 -5.31 10.86
N ASN A 48 -2.11 -4.79 11.26
CA ASN A 48 -2.00 -3.83 12.36
C ASN A 48 -1.95 -2.42 11.75
N ARG A 49 -3.12 -1.82 11.64
CA ARG A 49 -3.25 -0.43 11.23
C ARG A 49 -2.79 0.47 12.37
N GLY A 50 -1.56 0.98 12.21
CA GLY A 50 -1.08 2.06 13.06
C GLY A 50 -1.67 3.40 12.62
N ASP A 51 -1.32 4.46 13.36
CA ASP A 51 -1.83 5.82 13.13
C ASP A 51 -1.59 6.33 11.70
N PHE A 52 -0.50 5.89 11.07
CA PHE A 52 -0.18 6.27 9.70
C PHE A 52 -1.21 5.73 8.68
N GLN A 53 -1.58 4.45 8.78
CA GLN A 53 -2.58 3.85 7.91
C GLN A 53 -3.97 4.43 8.16
N ILE A 54 -4.27 4.79 9.40
CA ILE A 54 -5.50 5.51 9.76
C ILE A 54 -5.50 6.89 9.09
N ALA A 55 -4.39 7.62 9.12
CA ALA A 55 -4.26 8.92 8.47
C ALA A 55 -4.42 8.83 6.95
N GLN A 56 -3.88 7.78 6.29
CA GLN A 56 -4.13 7.51 4.87
C GLN A 56 -5.62 7.27 4.58
N ALA A 57 -6.29 6.43 5.39
CA ALA A 57 -7.70 6.10 5.21
C ALA A 57 -8.62 7.31 5.44
N ASN A 58 -8.25 8.22 6.33
CA ASN A 58 -9.04 9.41 6.65
C ASN A 58 -9.15 10.38 5.48
N VAL A 59 -8.19 10.40 4.54
CA VAL A 59 -8.28 11.24 3.35
C VAL A 59 -9.50 10.89 2.51
N ALA A 60 -9.77 9.62 2.27
CA ALA A 60 -10.94 9.17 1.51
C ALA A 60 -12.29 9.45 2.21
N LYS A 61 -12.26 9.81 3.50
CA LYS A 61 -13.45 10.14 4.28
C LYS A 61 -13.79 11.64 4.28
N LEU A 62 -12.89 12.47 3.75
CA LEU A 62 -13.14 13.91 3.66
C LEU A 62 -14.33 14.17 2.72
N GLU A 63 -15.24 15.04 3.12
CA GLU A 63 -16.46 15.31 2.34
C GLU A 63 -16.15 15.79 0.92
N GLU A 64 -15.11 16.59 0.76
CA GLU A 64 -14.64 17.09 -0.54
C GLU A 64 -14.13 16.01 -1.50
N PHE A 65 -13.85 14.80 -1.00
CA PHE A 65 -13.34 13.66 -1.79
C PHE A 65 -14.35 12.52 -1.96
N LYS A 66 -15.55 12.71 -1.42
CA LYS A 66 -16.61 11.72 -1.52
C LYS A 66 -16.93 11.38 -2.98
N GLY A 67 -16.94 10.11 -3.30
CA GLY A 67 -17.21 9.63 -4.66
C GLY A 67 -16.03 9.75 -5.64
N THR A 68 -14.91 10.38 -5.27
CA THR A 68 -13.76 10.56 -6.17
C THR A 68 -12.44 10.04 -5.61
N VAL A 69 -12.36 9.76 -4.31
CA VAL A 69 -11.18 9.18 -3.67
C VAL A 69 -11.56 7.90 -2.94
N ALA A 70 -10.83 6.82 -3.15
CA ALA A 70 -10.99 5.57 -2.42
C ALA A 70 -9.73 5.21 -1.65
N PHE A 71 -9.89 4.58 -0.49
CA PHE A 71 -8.82 3.92 0.25
C PHE A 71 -8.96 2.40 0.12
N VAL A 72 -7.88 1.74 -0.25
CA VAL A 72 -7.81 0.28 -0.40
C VAL A 72 -6.91 -0.30 0.68
N PRO A 73 -7.45 -1.06 1.64
CA PRO A 73 -6.64 -1.82 2.58
C PRO A 73 -5.86 -2.90 1.83
N THR A 74 -4.56 -2.95 2.01
CA THR A 74 -3.67 -3.86 1.26
C THR A 74 -2.96 -4.89 2.13
N ALA A 75 -3.05 -4.78 3.45
CA ALA A 75 -2.36 -5.67 4.38
C ALA A 75 -2.78 -7.15 4.21
N GLU A 76 -4.03 -7.40 3.87
CA GLU A 76 -4.59 -8.75 3.64
C GLU A 76 -4.02 -9.45 2.39
N TYR A 77 -3.44 -8.68 1.46
CA TYR A 77 -2.86 -9.22 0.22
C TYR A 77 -1.39 -9.61 0.36
N TYR A 78 -0.84 -9.51 1.57
CA TYR A 78 0.53 -9.89 1.82
C TYR A 78 0.71 -11.41 1.70
N ASP A 79 1.78 -11.83 1.02
CA ASP A 79 2.05 -13.25 0.82
C ASP A 79 2.71 -13.88 2.04
N THR A 80 1.90 -14.53 2.87
CA THR A 80 2.36 -15.21 4.09
C THR A 80 3.33 -16.34 3.79
N LYS A 81 3.15 -17.06 2.67
CA LYS A 81 4.06 -18.12 2.26
C LYS A 81 5.44 -17.58 1.91
N ALA A 82 5.49 -16.48 1.14
CA ALA A 82 6.75 -15.80 0.86
C ALA A 82 7.41 -15.33 2.17
N HIS A 83 6.63 -14.79 3.10
CA HIS A 83 7.14 -14.35 4.40
C HIS A 83 7.75 -15.48 5.24
N GLU A 84 7.11 -16.64 5.27
CA GLU A 84 7.63 -17.83 5.98
C GLU A 84 8.98 -18.28 5.41
N LEU A 85 9.09 -18.37 4.09
CA LEU A 85 10.35 -18.75 3.44
C LEU A 85 11.44 -17.70 3.65
N PHE A 86 11.05 -16.40 3.62
CA PHE A 86 11.96 -15.31 3.95
C PHE A 86 12.51 -15.43 5.37
N LYS A 87 11.64 -15.66 6.38
CA LYS A 87 12.05 -15.87 7.77
C LYS A 87 12.96 -17.06 7.97
N LYS A 88 12.71 -18.15 7.23
CA LYS A 88 13.57 -19.35 7.23
C LYS A 88 14.92 -19.11 6.54
N GLY A 89 15.14 -17.95 5.93
CA GLY A 89 16.39 -17.60 5.27
C GLY A 89 16.59 -18.26 3.89
N TYR A 90 15.53 -18.76 3.25
CA TYR A 90 15.59 -19.47 1.97
C TYR A 90 16.15 -18.63 0.83
N TRP A 91 15.97 -17.31 0.88
CA TRP A 91 16.51 -16.37 -0.11
C TRP A 91 18.05 -16.38 -0.21
N LYS A 92 18.74 -16.90 0.80
CA LYS A 92 20.21 -17.04 0.89
C LYS A 92 20.65 -18.46 1.26
N GLY A 93 19.75 -19.43 1.24
CA GLY A 93 20.00 -20.83 1.60
C GLY A 93 20.65 -21.66 0.49
N THR A 94 20.39 -22.97 0.50
CA THR A 94 20.81 -23.90 -0.57
C THR A 94 20.12 -23.58 -1.89
N ASP A 95 20.57 -24.20 -2.98
CA ASP A 95 19.95 -23.95 -4.29
C ASP A 95 18.49 -24.43 -4.33
N GLU A 96 18.15 -25.52 -3.64
CA GLU A 96 16.78 -26.00 -3.50
C GLU A 96 15.92 -25.01 -2.69
N GLN A 97 16.47 -24.45 -1.63
CA GLN A 97 15.79 -23.43 -0.82
C GLN A 97 15.58 -22.14 -1.62
N LYS A 98 16.59 -21.68 -2.36
CA LYS A 98 16.48 -20.53 -3.26
C LYS A 98 15.46 -20.77 -4.36
N ALA A 99 15.37 -21.99 -4.91
CA ALA A 99 14.35 -22.31 -5.91
C ALA A 99 12.94 -22.21 -5.32
N GLN A 100 12.72 -22.70 -4.10
CA GLN A 100 11.45 -22.54 -3.40
C GLN A 100 11.12 -21.08 -3.11
N TRP A 101 12.11 -20.27 -2.71
CA TRP A 101 11.95 -18.83 -2.53
C TRP A 101 11.53 -18.13 -3.84
N ARG A 102 12.23 -18.39 -4.95
CA ARG A 102 11.96 -17.78 -6.26
C ARG A 102 10.58 -18.11 -6.82
N ALA A 103 9.98 -19.21 -6.38
CA ALA A 103 8.63 -19.58 -6.79
C ALA A 103 7.54 -18.66 -6.18
N VAL A 104 7.85 -17.92 -5.13
CA VAL A 104 6.87 -17.06 -4.41
C VAL A 104 7.35 -15.63 -4.21
N GLY A 105 8.65 -15.37 -4.32
CA GLY A 105 9.28 -14.07 -4.17
C GLY A 105 10.35 -13.86 -5.24
N ASN A 106 11.22 -12.85 -5.04
CA ASN A 106 12.35 -12.61 -5.92
C ASN A 106 13.68 -12.57 -5.13
N ASP A 107 14.79 -12.33 -5.81
CA ASP A 107 16.13 -12.29 -5.21
C ASP A 107 16.35 -11.19 -4.15
N ARG A 108 15.39 -10.26 -3.99
CA ARG A 108 15.47 -9.15 -3.04
C ARG A 108 14.35 -9.26 -2.02
N PRO A 109 14.67 -9.35 -0.72
CA PRO A 109 13.65 -9.45 0.34
C PRO A 109 13.01 -8.10 0.69
N TYR A 110 12.81 -7.23 -0.32
CA TYR A 110 12.21 -5.91 -0.17
C TYR A 110 10.89 -5.84 -0.96
N HIS A 111 10.19 -4.72 -0.84
CA HIS A 111 9.00 -4.40 -1.64
C HIS A 111 8.00 -5.57 -1.68
N TYR A 112 7.43 -5.88 -0.51
CA TYR A 112 6.50 -7.03 -0.35
C TYR A 112 7.13 -8.37 -0.78
N LEU A 113 8.43 -8.52 -0.52
CA LEU A 113 9.21 -9.71 -0.85
C LEU A 113 9.24 -10.02 -2.36
N GLY A 114 8.90 -9.06 -3.20
CA GLY A 114 8.78 -9.24 -4.65
C GLY A 114 7.70 -10.26 -5.05
N SER A 115 6.72 -10.53 -4.17
CA SER A 115 5.66 -11.50 -4.47
C SER A 115 4.72 -11.00 -5.56
N GLY A 116 4.72 -11.69 -6.70
CA GLY A 116 3.79 -11.41 -7.81
C GLY A 116 2.34 -11.54 -7.39
N LYS A 117 2.02 -12.46 -6.48
CA LYS A 117 0.68 -12.63 -5.90
C LYS A 117 0.22 -11.35 -5.18
N THR A 118 1.08 -10.78 -4.32
CA THR A 118 0.76 -9.54 -3.62
C THR A 118 0.48 -8.39 -4.58
N TYR A 119 1.34 -8.20 -5.59
CA TYR A 119 1.15 -7.13 -6.58
C TYR A 119 -0.10 -7.33 -7.43
N TYR A 120 -0.37 -8.56 -7.87
CA TYR A 120 -1.58 -8.88 -8.63
C TYR A 120 -2.85 -8.54 -7.82
N LEU A 121 -2.93 -9.00 -6.56
CA LEU A 121 -4.11 -8.78 -5.72
C LEU A 121 -4.32 -7.30 -5.40
N LYS A 122 -3.24 -6.55 -5.15
CA LYS A 122 -3.30 -5.10 -4.97
C LYS A 122 -3.78 -4.38 -6.23
N GLY A 123 -3.23 -4.72 -7.38
CA GLY A 123 -3.64 -4.14 -8.66
C GLY A 123 -5.12 -4.41 -8.96
N LYS A 124 -5.59 -5.64 -8.72
CA LYS A 124 -7.00 -5.99 -8.83
C LYS A 124 -7.88 -5.14 -7.91
N ALA A 125 -7.52 -5.02 -6.64
CA ALA A 125 -8.29 -4.22 -5.68
C ALA A 125 -8.33 -2.73 -6.04
N PHE A 126 -7.24 -2.19 -6.59
CA PHE A 126 -7.21 -0.81 -7.09
C PHE A 126 -8.14 -0.62 -8.29
N ALA A 127 -8.13 -1.53 -9.24
CA ALA A 127 -9.03 -1.48 -10.39
C ALA A 127 -10.51 -1.55 -9.94
N GLU A 128 -10.83 -2.45 -9.02
CA GLU A 128 -12.17 -2.56 -8.44
C GLU A 128 -12.61 -1.28 -7.71
N ALA A 129 -11.67 -0.62 -7.01
CA ALA A 129 -11.95 0.65 -6.35
C ALA A 129 -12.24 1.78 -7.36
N VAL A 130 -11.48 1.86 -8.46
CA VAL A 130 -11.76 2.81 -9.56
C VAL A 130 -13.15 2.58 -10.14
N LEU A 131 -13.48 1.32 -10.47
CA LEU A 131 -14.80 0.98 -11.05
C LEU A 131 -15.97 1.30 -10.12
N LYS A 132 -15.76 1.25 -8.79
CA LYS A 132 -16.79 1.66 -7.81
C LYS A 132 -16.99 3.17 -7.75
N LEU A 133 -15.93 3.95 -7.97
CA LEU A 133 -16.01 5.41 -7.97
C LEU A 133 -16.60 5.98 -9.27
N GLN A 134 -16.63 5.19 -10.35
CA GLN A 134 -17.17 5.59 -11.65
C GLN A 134 -18.69 5.29 -11.82
N LYS A 135 -19.30 4.66 -10.82
CA LYS A 135 -20.75 4.37 -10.80
C LYS A 135 -21.53 5.50 -10.12
#